data_a5b2fee0d5b5a4a81223305e04420fd6
#
_entry.id   a5b2fee0d5b5a4a81223305e04420fd6
#
_cell.length_a   1.000
_cell.length_b   1.000
_cell.length_c   1.000
_cell.angle_alpha   90.00
_cell.angle_beta   90.00
_cell.angle_gamma   90.00
#
_symmetry.space_group_name_H-M   'P 1'
#
loop_
_entity.id
_entity.type
_entity.pdbx_description
1 polymer ?
#
loop_
_entity_poly.entity_id
_entity_poly.type
_entity_poly.pdbx_seq_one_letter_code
_entity_poly.pdbx_strand_id
1 'polypeptide(L)'
;QTAAFGRNAEIYDTTLGWRFVNRKLEEQYGIDSMAETAENVADDFGISRKDQDAFALRSQQRAEAAIRSGALAEEIVPVTVPQRRGDPVVVDTDEHPRAGSTIEALANLKPVVRSGGSVTAGNASGINDGACALLIASGDAAGRLGLEPLARVVAWAAVGVEPRIMGIGPAPASEKVLALAGLDILRVDVIELNEAFAAQGLATLRRLGVDDDAENVNPNGGAIALGHPLGMSGARLVTTAAYELRRRNARYALCTMCIGVGQGIAMVIERP
;
A
#
# COMPACT_ATOMS: atom_id res chain seq x y z
N GLN A 1 -21.64 10.25 19.34
CA GLN A 1 -22.71 10.07 20.37
C GLN A 1 -23.27 8.66 20.28
N THR A 2 -23.29 7.93 21.37
CA THR A 2 -23.88 6.59 21.46
C THR A 2 -25.42 6.61 21.40
N ALA A 3 -26.02 7.79 21.56
CA ALA A 3 -27.46 8.03 21.44
C ALA A 3 -27.69 9.43 20.84
N ALA A 4 -28.66 9.55 19.95
CA ALA A 4 -28.94 10.78 19.20
C ALA A 4 -29.28 11.99 20.09
N PHE A 5 -29.81 11.76 21.29
CA PHE A 5 -30.19 12.78 22.24
C PHE A 5 -29.49 12.62 23.61
N GLY A 6 -28.34 11.94 23.64
CA GLY A 6 -27.53 11.78 24.84
C GLY A 6 -26.91 13.10 25.27
N ARG A 7 -26.81 13.31 26.61
CA ARG A 7 -26.12 14.47 27.19
C ARG A 7 -24.60 14.31 27.27
N ASN A 8 -24.08 13.11 27.00
CA ASN A 8 -22.66 12.81 27.06
C ASN A 8 -22.05 13.02 25.67
N ALA A 9 -21.11 13.96 25.55
CA ALA A 9 -20.27 14.13 24.41
C ALA A 9 -18.93 13.46 24.71
N GLU A 10 -18.46 12.63 23.78
CA GLU A 10 -17.14 12.03 23.81
C GLU A 10 -16.32 12.60 22.66
N ILE A 11 -15.04 12.89 22.91
CA ILE A 11 -14.10 13.37 21.92
C ILE A 11 -13.18 12.20 21.58
N TYR A 12 -13.11 11.86 20.29
CA TYR A 12 -12.24 10.79 19.79
C TYR A 12 -11.15 11.38 18.92
N ASP A 13 -9.92 10.88 19.10
CA ASP A 13 -8.87 11.03 18.08
C ASP A 13 -9.27 10.22 16.85
N THR A 14 -9.36 10.89 15.69
CA THR A 14 -9.76 10.24 14.44
C THR A 14 -8.58 9.73 13.62
N THR A 15 -7.36 9.86 14.12
CA THR A 15 -6.13 9.43 13.45
C THR A 15 -6.01 7.91 13.47
N LEU A 16 -6.29 7.28 14.60
CA LEU A 16 -6.15 5.84 14.82
C LEU A 16 -7.40 5.23 15.44
N GLY A 17 -7.65 3.97 15.14
CA GLY A 17 -8.69 3.17 15.76
C GLY A 17 -10.11 3.43 15.26
N TRP A 18 -11.05 2.82 15.95
CA TRP A 18 -12.47 2.89 15.62
C TRP A 18 -13.09 4.19 16.16
N ARG A 19 -13.81 4.90 15.29
CA ARG A 19 -14.54 6.13 15.66
C ARG A 19 -15.89 5.81 16.28
N PHE A 20 -16.59 4.84 15.70
CA PHE A 20 -17.91 4.38 16.10
C PHE A 20 -17.91 2.86 16.10
N VAL A 21 -17.93 2.27 17.28
CA VAL A 21 -18.00 0.81 17.43
C VAL A 21 -19.45 0.35 17.23
N ASN A 22 -19.68 -0.49 16.22
CA ASN A 22 -20.93 -1.20 16.08
C ASN A 22 -20.87 -2.46 16.95
N ARG A 23 -21.69 -2.54 17.98
CA ARG A 23 -21.70 -3.66 18.95
C ARG A 23 -21.89 -5.03 18.28
N LYS A 24 -22.74 -5.14 17.26
CA LYS A 24 -22.92 -6.41 16.54
C LYS A 24 -21.67 -6.82 15.74
N LEU A 25 -20.95 -5.84 15.20
CA LEU A 25 -19.69 -6.09 14.51
C LEU A 25 -18.62 -6.52 15.53
N GLU A 26 -18.53 -5.84 16.66
CA GLU A 26 -17.62 -6.18 17.76
C GLU A 26 -17.85 -7.60 18.29
N GLU A 27 -19.11 -7.97 18.53
CA GLU A 27 -19.50 -9.32 19.00
C GLU A 27 -19.17 -10.41 17.98
N GLN A 28 -19.30 -10.13 16.68
CA GLN A 28 -19.13 -11.11 15.62
C GLN A 28 -17.69 -11.23 15.11
N TYR A 29 -16.97 -10.11 15.02
CA TYR A 29 -15.67 -10.03 14.32
C TYR A 29 -14.56 -9.37 15.13
N GLY A 30 -14.88 -8.82 16.32
CA GLY A 30 -13.94 -7.98 17.05
C GLY A 30 -13.77 -6.60 16.45
N ILE A 31 -12.91 -5.80 17.09
CA ILE A 31 -12.57 -4.42 16.71
C ILE A 31 -11.06 -4.19 16.78
N ASP A 32 -10.28 -5.17 16.35
CA ASP A 32 -8.83 -5.07 16.35
C ASP A 32 -8.37 -3.81 15.60
N SER A 33 -7.34 -3.16 16.12
CA SER A 33 -6.67 -2.07 15.41
C SER A 33 -5.96 -2.61 14.17
N MET A 34 -5.62 -1.75 13.21
CA MET A 34 -4.90 -2.18 12.00
C MET A 34 -3.56 -2.86 12.32
N ALA A 35 -2.82 -2.33 13.30
CA ALA A 35 -1.57 -2.95 13.72
C ALA A 35 -1.80 -4.31 14.44
N GLU A 36 -2.90 -4.46 15.19
CA GLU A 36 -3.29 -5.75 15.77
C GLU A 36 -3.62 -6.78 14.68
N THR A 37 -4.34 -6.38 13.64
CA THR A 37 -4.61 -7.28 12.50
C THR A 37 -3.33 -7.73 11.79
N ALA A 38 -2.29 -6.89 11.78
CA ALA A 38 -0.98 -7.27 11.22
C ALA A 38 -0.24 -8.29 12.09
N GLU A 39 -0.32 -8.17 13.43
CA GLU A 39 0.19 -9.20 14.34
C GLU A 39 -0.58 -10.52 14.16
N ASN A 40 -1.90 -10.47 14.00
CA ASN A 40 -2.68 -11.68 13.71
C ASN A 40 -2.25 -12.34 12.41
N VAL A 41 -1.97 -11.56 11.37
CA VAL A 41 -1.42 -12.10 10.11
C VAL A 41 -0.03 -12.70 10.32
N ALA A 42 0.83 -12.03 11.11
CA ALA A 42 2.16 -12.55 11.41
C ALA A 42 2.09 -13.92 12.12
N ASP A 43 1.19 -14.05 13.10
CA ASP A 43 0.97 -15.28 13.86
C ASP A 43 0.39 -16.39 12.97
N ASP A 44 -0.72 -16.12 12.27
CA ASP A 44 -1.47 -17.10 11.47
C ASP A 44 -0.65 -17.63 10.28
N PHE A 45 0.22 -16.80 9.71
CA PHE A 45 1.03 -17.15 8.53
C PHE A 45 2.52 -17.40 8.86
N GLY A 46 2.89 -17.38 10.13
CA GLY A 46 4.26 -17.67 10.57
C GLY A 46 5.29 -16.67 10.05
N ILE A 47 4.97 -15.39 9.99
CA ILE A 47 5.88 -14.34 9.50
C ILE A 47 6.75 -13.84 10.65
N SER A 48 8.04 -14.11 10.58
CA SER A 48 8.97 -13.73 11.64
C SER A 48 9.25 -12.22 11.65
N ARG A 49 9.62 -11.68 12.80
CA ARG A 49 10.10 -10.32 12.95
C ARG A 49 11.29 -10.04 12.02
N LYS A 50 12.20 -10.98 11.88
CA LYS A 50 13.38 -10.88 11.02
C LYS A 50 12.97 -10.70 9.54
N ASP A 51 11.99 -11.47 9.07
CA ASP A 51 11.51 -11.36 7.69
C ASP A 51 10.84 -10.00 7.47
N GLN A 52 10.05 -9.54 8.46
CA GLN A 52 9.39 -8.23 8.39
C GLN A 52 10.40 -7.08 8.31
N ASP A 53 11.44 -7.10 9.13
CA ASP A 53 12.47 -6.07 9.12
C ASP A 53 13.30 -6.12 7.81
N ALA A 54 13.59 -7.30 7.26
CA ALA A 54 14.25 -7.44 5.97
C ALA A 54 13.41 -6.89 4.81
N PHE A 55 12.09 -7.15 4.82
CA PHE A 55 11.15 -6.60 3.86
C PHE A 55 11.09 -5.07 3.94
N ALA A 56 11.02 -4.52 5.14
CA ALA A 56 10.98 -3.08 5.37
C ALA A 56 12.28 -2.39 4.93
N LEU A 57 13.44 -2.98 5.24
CA LEU A 57 14.74 -2.47 4.78
C LEU A 57 14.80 -2.41 3.25
N ARG A 58 14.35 -3.46 2.58
CA ARG A 58 14.32 -3.50 1.11
C ARG A 58 13.42 -2.40 0.54
N SER A 59 12.25 -2.14 1.13
CA SER A 59 11.38 -1.05 0.73
C SER A 59 12.10 0.31 0.78
N GLN A 60 12.81 0.58 1.89
CA GLN A 60 13.60 1.81 2.04
C GLN A 60 14.74 1.91 1.02
N GLN A 61 15.48 0.83 0.80
CA GLN A 61 16.60 0.81 -0.16
C GLN A 61 16.12 1.03 -1.60
N ARG A 62 14.99 0.44 -1.98
CA ARG A 62 14.38 0.64 -3.31
C ARG A 62 13.88 2.06 -3.48
N ALA A 63 13.23 2.65 -2.49
CA ALA A 63 12.79 4.04 -2.52
C ALA A 63 13.98 5.00 -2.64
N GLU A 64 15.04 4.78 -1.87
CA GLU A 64 16.27 5.57 -1.98
C GLU A 64 16.90 5.48 -3.38
N ALA A 65 16.96 4.29 -3.96
CA ALA A 65 17.47 4.10 -5.31
C ALA A 65 16.59 4.80 -6.36
N ALA A 66 15.26 4.70 -6.24
CA ALA A 66 14.31 5.34 -7.13
C ALA A 66 14.35 6.87 -7.07
N ILE A 67 14.53 7.45 -5.87
CA ILE A 67 14.76 8.89 -5.70
C ILE A 67 16.06 9.31 -6.38
N ARG A 68 17.17 8.61 -6.13
CA ARG A 68 18.47 8.95 -6.73
C ARG A 68 18.51 8.84 -8.24
N SER A 69 17.81 7.88 -8.81
CA SER A 69 17.73 7.69 -10.27
C SER A 69 16.78 8.67 -10.96
N GLY A 70 15.93 9.38 -10.21
CA GLY A 70 14.89 10.25 -10.74
C GLY A 70 13.62 9.51 -11.15
N ALA A 71 13.52 8.19 -10.90
CA ALA A 71 12.35 7.41 -11.28
C ALA A 71 11.04 7.92 -10.67
N LEU A 72 11.07 8.32 -9.41
CA LEU A 72 9.88 8.91 -8.75
C LEU A 72 9.60 10.34 -9.21
N ALA A 73 10.62 11.10 -9.64
CA ALA A 73 10.43 12.46 -10.14
C ALA A 73 9.58 12.51 -11.43
N GLU A 74 9.54 11.44 -12.21
CA GLU A 74 8.69 11.36 -13.42
C GLU A 74 7.19 11.35 -13.10
N GLU A 75 6.80 10.89 -11.90
CA GLU A 75 5.40 10.76 -11.48
C GLU A 75 4.98 11.78 -10.41
N ILE A 76 5.93 12.55 -9.87
CA ILE A 76 5.67 13.60 -8.87
C ILE A 76 5.39 14.94 -9.56
N VAL A 77 4.29 15.58 -9.17
CA VAL A 77 3.96 16.95 -9.56
C VAL A 77 4.43 17.91 -8.48
N PRO A 78 5.41 18.80 -8.75
CA PRO A 78 5.90 19.75 -7.75
C PRO A 78 4.77 20.67 -7.24
N VAL A 79 4.74 20.90 -5.93
CA VAL A 79 3.77 21.79 -5.28
C VAL A 79 4.48 22.99 -4.69
N THR A 80 4.07 24.19 -5.10
CA THR A 80 4.59 25.45 -4.55
C THR A 80 3.79 25.84 -3.30
N VAL A 81 4.45 25.81 -2.14
CA VAL A 81 3.85 26.13 -0.84
C VAL A 81 4.19 27.56 -0.44
N PRO A 82 3.20 28.47 -0.38
CA PRO A 82 3.41 29.85 0.09
C PRO A 82 3.90 29.86 1.53
N GLN A 83 4.89 30.72 1.81
CA GLN A 83 5.40 30.91 3.16
C GLN A 83 4.83 32.19 3.77
N ARG A 84 4.68 32.22 5.10
CA ARG A 84 4.30 33.46 5.81
C ARG A 84 5.32 34.59 5.63
N ARG A 85 6.59 34.24 5.49
CA ARG A 85 7.72 35.14 5.26
C ARG A 85 8.73 34.46 4.35
N GLY A 86 9.34 35.21 3.43
CA GLY A 86 10.29 34.67 2.46
C GLY A 86 9.62 34.14 1.18
N ASP A 87 10.43 33.52 0.34
CA ASP A 87 9.99 32.96 -0.94
C ASP A 87 9.19 31.66 -0.73
N PRO A 88 8.28 31.32 -1.64
CA PRO A 88 7.60 30.03 -1.62
C PRO A 88 8.57 28.86 -1.70
N VAL A 89 8.25 27.77 -1.01
CA VAL A 89 9.01 26.52 -1.08
C VAL A 89 8.37 25.58 -2.10
N VAL A 90 9.19 25.06 -3.00
CA VAL A 90 8.75 24.00 -3.93
C VAL A 90 9.01 22.66 -3.26
N VAL A 91 7.94 21.84 -3.13
CA VAL A 91 8.00 20.47 -2.64
C VAL A 91 7.84 19.55 -3.84
N ASP A 92 8.88 18.83 -4.18
CA ASP A 92 9.01 17.96 -5.36
C ASP A 92 9.57 16.56 -5.03
N THR A 93 9.71 16.27 -3.75
CA THR A 93 10.26 15.01 -3.26
C THR A 93 9.51 14.56 -2.01
N ASP A 94 9.19 13.27 -1.91
CA ASP A 94 8.57 12.70 -0.72
C ASP A 94 9.53 12.74 0.47
N GLU A 95 9.04 13.21 1.62
CA GLU A 95 9.83 13.39 2.84
C GLU A 95 9.82 12.19 3.81
N HIS A 96 8.91 11.20 3.56
CA HIS A 96 8.76 10.04 4.43
C HIS A 96 9.93 9.04 4.33
N PRO A 97 10.56 8.80 3.15
CA PRO A 97 11.64 7.82 3.00
C PRO A 97 12.82 8.09 3.95
N ARG A 98 13.37 7.02 4.52
CA ARG A 98 14.48 7.08 5.48
C ARG A 98 15.72 6.47 4.87
N ALA A 99 16.42 7.27 4.08
CA ALA A 99 17.72 6.90 3.52
C ALA A 99 18.70 6.46 4.62
N GLY A 100 19.53 5.46 4.30
CA GLY A 100 20.49 4.92 5.25
C GLY A 100 19.90 4.03 6.36
N SER A 101 18.65 3.57 6.23
CA SER A 101 18.08 2.56 7.13
C SER A 101 18.95 1.29 7.16
N THR A 102 19.11 0.70 8.34
CA THR A 102 19.88 -0.56 8.52
C THR A 102 19.07 -1.60 9.26
N ILE A 103 19.43 -2.86 9.07
CA ILE A 103 18.75 -3.98 9.74
C ILE A 103 18.89 -3.92 11.25
N GLU A 104 20.05 -3.46 11.76
CA GLU A 104 20.31 -3.29 13.18
C GLU A 104 19.41 -2.21 13.79
N ALA A 105 19.20 -1.10 13.07
CA ALA A 105 18.31 -0.04 13.52
C ALA A 105 16.86 -0.53 13.61
N LEU A 106 16.40 -1.29 12.61
CA LEU A 106 15.06 -1.89 12.59
C LEU A 106 14.89 -2.90 13.70
N ALA A 107 15.87 -3.81 13.91
CA ALA A 107 15.82 -4.85 14.94
C ALA A 107 15.73 -4.28 16.37
N ASN A 108 16.26 -3.06 16.60
CA ASN A 108 16.21 -2.40 17.91
C ASN A 108 14.86 -1.69 18.20
N LEU A 109 13.95 -1.60 17.23
CA LEU A 109 12.64 -0.99 17.43
C LEU A 109 11.74 -1.87 18.30
N LYS A 110 11.01 -1.23 19.21
CA LYS A 110 10.07 -1.93 20.07
C LYS A 110 8.76 -2.23 19.31
N PRO A 111 8.13 -3.37 19.59
CA PRO A 111 6.76 -3.64 19.11
C PRO A 111 5.78 -2.55 19.57
N VAL A 112 4.85 -2.19 18.68
CA VAL A 112 3.90 -1.08 18.92
C VAL A 112 2.55 -1.53 19.44
N VAL A 113 2.24 -2.85 19.37
CA VAL A 113 0.93 -3.40 19.74
C VAL A 113 1.02 -4.27 20.98
N ARG A 114 1.81 -5.34 20.92
CA ARG A 114 1.91 -6.37 21.97
C ARG A 114 3.30 -6.40 22.56
N SER A 115 3.39 -6.69 23.86
CA SER A 115 4.68 -7.12 24.45
C SER A 115 5.11 -8.42 23.79
N GLY A 116 6.31 -8.44 23.19
CA GLY A 116 6.81 -9.59 22.44
C GLY A 116 6.22 -9.74 21.04
N GLY A 117 5.46 -8.76 20.55
CA GLY A 117 4.97 -8.71 19.18
C GLY A 117 6.07 -8.45 18.14
N SER A 118 5.70 -8.44 16.88
CA SER A 118 6.61 -8.33 15.74
C SER A 118 6.45 -7.03 14.95
N VAL A 119 5.30 -6.38 15.02
CA VAL A 119 4.98 -5.14 14.30
C VAL A 119 5.61 -3.95 15.01
N THR A 120 6.38 -3.16 14.28
CA THR A 120 7.09 -1.96 14.78
C THR A 120 6.83 -0.75 13.88
N ALA A 121 7.21 0.42 14.33
CA ALA A 121 7.18 1.64 13.50
C ALA A 121 8.07 1.56 12.26
N GLY A 122 9.05 0.64 12.21
CA GLY A 122 9.97 0.47 11.09
C GLY A 122 9.51 -0.53 10.04
N ASN A 123 8.58 -1.44 10.39
CA ASN A 123 8.04 -2.46 9.47
C ASN A 123 6.53 -2.29 9.21
N ALA A 124 6.01 -1.11 9.52
CA ALA A 124 4.67 -0.62 9.21
C ALA A 124 4.76 0.65 8.35
N SER A 125 3.75 0.90 7.53
CA SER A 125 3.64 2.17 6.80
C SER A 125 3.40 3.34 7.74
N GLY A 126 3.79 4.54 7.34
CA GLY A 126 3.40 5.76 8.02
C GLY A 126 1.96 6.15 7.74
N ILE A 127 1.39 6.96 8.63
CA ILE A 127 0.13 7.67 8.40
C ILE A 127 0.51 9.03 7.85
N ASN A 128 0.13 9.29 6.59
CA ASN A 128 0.61 10.43 5.83
C ASN A 128 -0.55 11.15 5.15
N ASP A 129 -0.34 12.42 4.86
CA ASP A 129 -1.14 13.15 3.88
C ASP A 129 -0.54 12.95 2.48
N GLY A 130 -1.39 12.91 1.47
CA GLY A 130 -0.95 12.76 0.09
C GLY A 130 -2.12 12.80 -0.90
N ALA A 131 -1.80 13.10 -2.15
CA ALA A 131 -2.76 13.14 -3.25
C ALA A 131 -2.17 12.51 -4.51
N CYS A 132 -3.01 11.87 -5.29
CA CYS A 132 -2.67 11.32 -6.60
C CYS A 132 -3.88 11.47 -7.53
N ALA A 133 -3.63 11.74 -8.80
CA ALA A 133 -4.69 11.89 -9.80
C ALA A 133 -4.42 11.00 -11.01
N LEU A 134 -5.46 10.32 -11.49
CA LEU A 134 -5.46 9.51 -12.69
C LEU A 134 -6.56 10.02 -13.63
N LEU A 135 -6.22 10.22 -14.90
CA LEU A 135 -7.21 10.46 -15.95
C LEU A 135 -7.63 9.12 -16.56
N ILE A 136 -8.88 8.75 -16.33
CA ILE A 136 -9.48 7.53 -16.90
C ILE A 136 -10.37 7.90 -18.09
N ALA A 137 -10.14 7.26 -19.22
CA ALA A 137 -10.90 7.50 -20.45
C ALA A 137 -11.25 6.17 -21.14
N SER A 138 -12.36 6.15 -21.91
CA SER A 138 -12.59 5.08 -22.86
C SER A 138 -11.62 5.19 -24.04
N GLY A 139 -11.36 4.06 -24.74
CA GLY A 139 -10.51 4.07 -25.94
C GLY A 139 -10.96 5.09 -26.98
N ASP A 140 -12.28 5.20 -27.21
CA ASP A 140 -12.87 6.17 -28.15
C ASP A 140 -12.61 7.63 -27.69
N ALA A 141 -12.74 7.90 -26.40
CA ALA A 141 -12.47 9.23 -25.86
C ALA A 141 -10.98 9.58 -25.96
N ALA A 142 -10.10 8.62 -25.65
CA ALA A 142 -8.66 8.80 -25.78
C ALA A 142 -8.28 9.14 -27.23
N GLY A 143 -8.80 8.37 -28.21
CA GLY A 143 -8.56 8.63 -29.63
C GLY A 143 -9.09 9.99 -30.10
N ARG A 144 -10.33 10.35 -29.69
CA ARG A 144 -10.95 11.65 -30.06
C ARG A 144 -10.20 12.84 -29.48
N LEU A 145 -9.64 12.69 -28.28
CA LEU A 145 -8.93 13.76 -27.58
C LEU A 145 -7.43 13.76 -27.84
N GLY A 146 -6.91 12.83 -28.66
CA GLY A 146 -5.49 12.72 -28.94
C GLY A 146 -4.64 12.36 -27.72
N LEU A 147 -5.23 11.63 -26.75
CA LEU A 147 -4.54 11.21 -25.54
C LEU A 147 -3.71 9.93 -25.82
N GLU A 148 -2.52 9.89 -25.31
CA GLU A 148 -1.66 8.71 -25.34
C GLU A 148 -1.76 7.95 -24.01
N PRO A 149 -2.45 6.79 -23.96
CA PRO A 149 -2.62 6.04 -22.71
C PRO A 149 -1.30 5.49 -22.19
N LEU A 150 -1.02 5.67 -20.89
CA LEU A 150 0.11 5.02 -20.22
C LEU A 150 -0.15 3.54 -19.96
N ALA A 151 -1.40 3.19 -19.67
CA ALA A 151 -1.82 1.82 -19.43
C ALA A 151 -3.30 1.62 -19.79
N ARG A 152 -3.67 0.36 -20.01
CA ARG A 152 -5.04 -0.11 -20.17
C ARG A 152 -5.45 -0.95 -18.96
N VAL A 153 -6.61 -0.70 -18.37
CA VAL A 153 -7.19 -1.56 -17.34
C VAL A 153 -7.68 -2.84 -18.01
N VAL A 154 -7.14 -4.00 -17.58
CA VAL A 154 -7.52 -5.33 -18.10
C VAL A 154 -8.67 -5.89 -17.30
N ALA A 155 -8.52 -5.95 -15.98
CA ALA A 155 -9.50 -6.46 -15.03
C ALA A 155 -9.29 -5.86 -13.64
N TRP A 156 -10.31 -5.93 -12.81
CA TRP A 156 -10.24 -5.61 -11.40
C TRP A 156 -11.16 -6.52 -10.59
N ALA A 157 -10.83 -6.73 -9.32
CA ALA A 157 -11.61 -7.58 -8.42
C ALA A 157 -11.49 -7.09 -6.98
N ALA A 158 -12.57 -7.28 -6.23
CA ALA A 158 -12.58 -7.15 -4.78
C ALA A 158 -13.08 -8.45 -4.15
N VAL A 159 -12.63 -8.70 -2.92
CA VAL A 159 -12.99 -9.89 -2.13
C VAL A 159 -13.20 -9.51 -0.68
N GLY A 160 -13.97 -10.31 0.06
CA GLY A 160 -14.06 -10.25 1.52
C GLY A 160 -13.13 -11.29 2.15
N VAL A 161 -12.56 -10.95 3.30
CA VAL A 161 -11.79 -11.84 4.18
C VAL A 161 -12.18 -11.56 5.63
N GLU A 162 -11.77 -12.41 6.56
CA GLU A 162 -12.01 -12.18 7.98
C GLU A 162 -11.39 -10.86 8.44
N PRO A 163 -12.15 -9.99 9.14
CA PRO A 163 -11.65 -8.68 9.61
C PRO A 163 -10.38 -8.76 10.43
N ARG A 164 -10.23 -9.77 11.30
CA ARG A 164 -9.04 -9.93 12.17
C ARG A 164 -7.72 -10.16 11.42
N ILE A 165 -7.81 -10.63 10.17
CA ILE A 165 -6.66 -10.88 9.28
C ILE A 165 -6.84 -10.12 7.95
N MET A 166 -7.44 -8.94 7.98
CA MET A 166 -7.75 -8.15 6.79
C MET A 166 -6.55 -7.96 5.86
N GLY A 167 -5.34 -7.97 6.41
CA GLY A 167 -4.11 -7.81 5.67
C GLY A 167 -3.86 -8.85 4.58
N ILE A 168 -4.48 -10.06 4.67
CA ILE A 168 -4.33 -11.10 3.62
C ILE A 168 -5.23 -10.84 2.40
N GLY A 169 -6.16 -9.89 2.48
CA GLY A 169 -7.11 -9.57 1.40
C GLY A 169 -6.50 -9.41 0.00
N PRO A 170 -5.30 -8.82 -0.15
CA PRO A 170 -4.63 -8.70 -1.45
C PRO A 170 -4.40 -10.04 -2.15
N ALA A 171 -4.12 -11.11 -1.43
CA ALA A 171 -3.84 -12.41 -2.03
C ALA A 171 -5.08 -12.99 -2.77
N PRO A 172 -6.23 -13.23 -2.13
CA PRO A 172 -7.41 -13.74 -2.85
C PRO A 172 -7.97 -12.71 -3.87
N ALA A 173 -7.76 -11.40 -3.68
CA ALA A 173 -8.11 -10.41 -4.69
C ALA A 173 -7.25 -10.56 -5.95
N SER A 174 -5.94 -10.79 -5.78
CA SER A 174 -4.99 -11.02 -6.87
C SER A 174 -5.28 -12.33 -7.58
N GLU A 175 -5.51 -13.42 -6.87
CA GLU A 175 -5.94 -14.71 -7.46
C GLU A 175 -7.17 -14.54 -8.35
N LYS A 176 -8.18 -13.80 -7.84
CA LYS A 176 -9.41 -13.56 -8.57
C LYS A 176 -9.22 -12.70 -9.81
N VAL A 177 -8.47 -11.60 -9.71
CA VAL A 177 -8.26 -10.70 -10.85
C VAL A 177 -7.39 -11.34 -11.93
N LEU A 178 -6.38 -12.12 -11.55
CA LEU A 178 -5.55 -12.87 -12.49
C LEU A 178 -6.39 -13.89 -13.27
N ALA A 179 -7.29 -14.63 -12.60
CA ALA A 179 -8.23 -15.53 -13.26
C ALA A 179 -9.16 -14.80 -14.24
N LEU A 180 -9.68 -13.62 -13.87
CA LEU A 180 -10.50 -12.78 -14.76
C LEU A 180 -9.72 -12.26 -15.96
N ALA A 181 -8.44 -11.97 -15.79
CA ALA A 181 -7.54 -11.52 -16.86
C ALA A 181 -7.01 -12.67 -17.73
N GLY A 182 -7.22 -13.94 -17.35
CA GLY A 182 -6.64 -15.10 -18.02
C GLY A 182 -5.10 -15.14 -17.90
N LEU A 183 -4.56 -14.64 -16.80
CA LEU A 183 -3.13 -14.56 -16.54
C LEU A 183 -2.70 -15.46 -15.37
N ASP A 184 -1.49 -15.95 -15.45
CA ASP A 184 -0.76 -16.52 -14.32
C ASP A 184 0.11 -15.43 -13.67
N ILE A 185 0.41 -15.58 -12.37
CA ILE A 185 1.28 -14.64 -11.63
C ILE A 185 2.68 -14.52 -12.25
N LEU A 186 3.19 -15.60 -12.85
CA LEU A 186 4.48 -15.63 -13.54
C LEU A 186 4.52 -14.78 -14.83
N ARG A 187 3.36 -14.34 -15.32
CA ARG A 187 3.24 -13.44 -16.49
C ARG A 187 3.18 -11.97 -16.09
N VAL A 188 3.20 -11.69 -14.78
CA VAL A 188 3.15 -10.32 -14.24
C VAL A 188 4.57 -9.77 -14.12
N ASP A 189 4.84 -8.72 -14.87
CA ASP A 189 6.17 -8.10 -14.93
C ASP A 189 6.42 -7.15 -13.76
N VAL A 190 5.37 -6.52 -13.21
CA VAL A 190 5.43 -5.57 -12.09
C VAL A 190 4.29 -5.86 -11.11
N ILE A 191 4.60 -5.93 -9.84
CA ILE A 191 3.63 -6.06 -8.75
C ILE A 191 3.77 -4.85 -7.83
N GLU A 192 2.76 -4.00 -7.80
CA GLU A 192 2.61 -2.93 -6.82
C GLU A 192 1.67 -3.39 -5.72
N LEU A 193 2.25 -3.86 -4.63
CA LEU A 193 1.55 -4.31 -3.42
C LEU A 193 1.64 -3.23 -2.36
N ASN A 194 0.51 -2.72 -1.88
CA ASN A 194 0.53 -1.77 -0.77
C ASN A 194 1.09 -2.41 0.50
N GLU A 195 2.16 -1.84 1.02
CA GLU A 195 2.85 -2.31 2.21
C GLU A 195 2.27 -1.63 3.47
N ALA A 196 1.00 -1.91 3.80
CA ALA A 196 0.43 -1.38 5.04
C ALA A 196 1.26 -1.86 6.26
N PHE A 197 1.67 -3.13 6.22
CA PHE A 197 2.59 -3.76 7.17
C PHE A 197 3.45 -4.80 6.44
N ALA A 198 4.68 -4.98 6.85
CA ALA A 198 5.56 -6.01 6.27
C ALA A 198 4.98 -7.43 6.43
N ALA A 199 4.38 -7.73 7.59
CA ALA A 199 3.72 -9.02 7.83
C ALA A 199 2.67 -9.34 6.76
N GLN A 200 1.80 -8.37 6.46
CA GLN A 200 0.74 -8.50 5.46
C GLN A 200 1.33 -8.63 4.04
N GLY A 201 2.35 -7.85 3.72
CA GLY A 201 3.03 -7.94 2.43
C GLY A 201 3.62 -9.33 2.18
N LEU A 202 4.40 -9.84 3.14
CA LEU A 202 5.01 -11.16 3.09
C LEU A 202 3.99 -12.30 3.01
N ALA A 203 2.93 -12.26 3.84
CA ALA A 203 1.87 -13.25 3.80
C ALA A 203 1.18 -13.29 2.42
N THR A 204 0.96 -12.13 1.82
CA THR A 204 0.39 -12.01 0.46
C THR A 204 1.32 -12.64 -0.58
N LEU A 205 2.61 -12.26 -0.59
CA LEU A 205 3.58 -12.78 -1.57
C LEU A 205 3.73 -14.30 -1.46
N ARG A 206 3.94 -14.80 -0.24
CA ARG A 206 4.09 -16.25 0.00
C ARG A 206 2.85 -17.05 -0.45
N ARG A 207 1.65 -16.52 -0.23
CA ARG A 207 0.41 -17.15 -0.70
C ARG A 207 0.28 -17.14 -2.22
N LEU A 208 0.77 -16.11 -2.89
CA LEU A 208 0.79 -16.02 -4.36
C LEU A 208 1.94 -16.81 -5.00
N GLY A 209 2.83 -17.42 -4.20
CA GLY A 209 4.01 -18.13 -4.71
C GLY A 209 5.09 -17.19 -5.26
N VAL A 210 5.14 -15.94 -4.77
CA VAL A 210 6.14 -14.94 -5.14
C VAL A 210 7.19 -14.88 -4.04
N ASP A 211 8.46 -14.85 -4.43
CA ASP A 211 9.57 -14.76 -3.49
C ASP A 211 9.53 -13.47 -2.67
N ASP A 212 9.91 -13.56 -1.40
CA ASP A 212 9.90 -12.42 -0.47
C ASP A 212 10.72 -11.23 -0.97
N ASP A 213 11.78 -11.48 -1.75
CA ASP A 213 12.72 -10.49 -2.29
C ASP A 213 12.61 -10.27 -3.81
N ALA A 214 11.55 -10.78 -4.44
CA ALA A 214 11.34 -10.66 -5.88
C ALA A 214 11.54 -9.22 -6.38
N GLU A 215 12.35 -9.05 -7.43
CA GLU A 215 12.76 -7.75 -7.97
C GLU A 215 11.62 -6.97 -8.65
N ASN A 216 10.57 -7.68 -9.06
CA ASN A 216 9.39 -7.10 -9.70
C ASN A 216 8.32 -6.65 -8.70
N VAL A 217 8.49 -6.87 -7.40
CA VAL A 217 7.58 -6.42 -6.35
C VAL A 217 8.04 -5.07 -5.80
N ASN A 218 7.21 -4.04 -5.90
CA ASN A 218 7.49 -2.69 -5.43
C ASN A 218 8.92 -2.23 -5.80
N PRO A 219 9.27 -2.20 -7.09
CA PRO A 219 10.64 -1.97 -7.53
C PRO A 219 11.18 -0.58 -7.13
N ASN A 220 10.30 0.36 -6.88
CA ASN A 220 10.63 1.74 -6.47
C ASN A 220 10.37 1.99 -4.97
N GLY A 221 10.26 0.92 -4.17
CA GLY A 221 9.82 1.00 -2.79
C GLY A 221 8.30 1.03 -2.66
N GLY A 222 7.79 0.70 -1.49
CA GLY A 222 6.35 0.68 -1.20
C GLY A 222 5.98 1.58 -0.02
N ALA A 223 4.80 1.36 0.54
CA ALA A 223 4.21 2.26 1.55
C ALA A 223 5.01 2.33 2.86
N ILE A 224 5.80 1.34 3.20
CA ILE A 224 6.70 1.41 4.37
C ILE A 224 7.72 2.54 4.18
N ALA A 225 8.25 2.71 2.98
CA ALA A 225 9.19 3.76 2.66
C ALA A 225 8.51 5.08 2.27
N LEU A 226 7.49 5.02 1.39
CA LEU A 226 6.86 6.19 0.77
C LEU A 226 5.70 6.76 1.59
N GLY A 227 5.18 6.01 2.57
CA GLY A 227 3.99 6.38 3.32
C GLY A 227 2.69 5.82 2.74
N HIS A 228 1.61 5.93 3.52
CA HIS A 228 0.30 5.38 3.17
C HIS A 228 -0.83 6.38 3.37
N PRO A 229 -0.93 7.43 2.56
CA PRO A 229 -2.12 8.28 2.50
C PRO A 229 -3.30 7.44 2.02
N LEU A 230 -4.22 7.07 2.92
CA LEU A 230 -5.26 6.05 2.67
C LEU A 230 -6.05 6.29 1.38
N GLY A 231 -6.52 7.52 1.16
CA GLY A 231 -7.32 7.88 -0.02
C GLY A 231 -6.51 7.97 -1.33
N MET A 232 -5.19 8.10 -1.24
CA MET A 232 -4.30 8.25 -2.40
C MET A 232 -3.67 6.95 -2.85
N SER A 233 -3.40 6.03 -1.91
CA SER A 233 -2.53 4.86 -2.15
C SER A 233 -2.95 4.00 -3.33
N GLY A 234 -4.25 3.74 -3.52
CA GLY A 234 -4.71 2.97 -4.68
C GLY A 234 -4.37 3.62 -6.01
N ALA A 235 -4.54 4.94 -6.12
CA ALA A 235 -4.17 5.68 -7.33
C ALA A 235 -2.64 5.68 -7.53
N ARG A 236 -1.85 5.86 -6.45
CA ARG A 236 -0.38 5.80 -6.49
C ARG A 236 0.11 4.45 -7.01
N LEU A 237 -0.41 3.31 -6.53
CA LEU A 237 -0.02 1.99 -7.01
C LEU A 237 -0.18 1.87 -8.54
N VAL A 238 -1.32 2.34 -9.06
CA VAL A 238 -1.60 2.30 -10.51
C VAL A 238 -0.68 3.26 -11.27
N THR A 239 -0.44 4.45 -10.76
CA THR A 239 0.48 5.43 -11.37
C THR A 239 1.89 4.86 -11.46
N THR A 240 2.46 4.42 -10.33
CA THR A 240 3.81 3.86 -10.29
C THR A 240 3.94 2.63 -11.20
N ALA A 241 2.95 1.73 -11.18
CA ALA A 241 2.92 0.57 -12.05
C ALA A 241 2.92 0.95 -13.54
N ALA A 242 2.13 1.95 -13.95
CA ALA A 242 2.06 2.39 -15.33
C ALA A 242 3.39 2.99 -15.81
N TYR A 243 4.03 3.84 -15.00
CA TYR A 243 5.37 4.37 -15.30
C TYR A 243 6.42 3.27 -15.33
N GLU A 244 6.37 2.30 -14.43
CA GLU A 244 7.32 1.21 -14.37
C GLU A 244 7.19 0.25 -15.55
N LEU A 245 5.97 -0.06 -16.01
CA LEU A 245 5.74 -0.82 -17.24
C LEU A 245 6.38 -0.12 -18.46
N ARG A 246 6.24 1.19 -18.56
CA ARG A 246 6.86 1.99 -19.64
C ARG A 246 8.39 1.96 -19.53
N ARG A 247 8.94 2.20 -18.33
CA ARG A 247 10.37 2.27 -18.07
C ARG A 247 11.09 0.96 -18.37
N ARG A 248 10.48 -0.17 -18.02
CA ARG A 248 11.01 -1.53 -18.27
C ARG A 248 10.67 -2.08 -19.65
N ASN A 249 9.88 -1.39 -20.45
CA ASN A 249 9.28 -1.94 -21.67
C ASN A 249 8.53 -3.25 -21.40
N ALA A 250 7.91 -3.36 -20.23
CA ALA A 250 7.17 -4.51 -19.71
C ALA A 250 5.69 -4.43 -20.09
N ARG A 251 4.94 -5.52 -19.89
CA ARG A 251 3.58 -5.62 -20.41
C ARG A 251 2.51 -5.56 -19.33
N TYR A 252 2.57 -6.41 -18.32
CA TYR A 252 1.51 -6.54 -17.31
C TYR A 252 1.96 -6.10 -15.93
N ALA A 253 1.09 -5.36 -15.23
CA ALA A 253 1.26 -5.08 -13.83
C ALA A 253 0.02 -5.47 -13.03
N LEU A 254 0.27 -5.93 -11.80
CA LEU A 254 -0.72 -6.21 -10.77
C LEU A 254 -0.59 -5.15 -9.67
N CYS A 255 -1.67 -4.40 -9.42
CA CYS A 255 -1.77 -3.47 -8.31
C CYS A 255 -2.74 -4.06 -7.28
N THR A 256 -2.34 -4.16 -6.01
CA THR A 256 -3.20 -4.76 -4.99
C THR A 256 -3.01 -4.15 -3.61
N MET A 257 -4.08 -4.11 -2.82
CA MET A 257 -4.05 -3.59 -1.46
C MET A 257 -5.13 -4.22 -0.58
N CYS A 258 -4.87 -4.27 0.72
CA CYS A 258 -5.86 -4.59 1.73
C CYS A 258 -6.75 -3.39 2.04
N ILE A 259 -7.94 -3.66 2.54
CA ILE A 259 -8.90 -2.64 2.95
C ILE A 259 -9.43 -3.02 4.33
N GLY A 260 -9.49 -2.06 5.23
CA GLY A 260 -10.00 -2.25 6.60
C GLY A 260 -11.36 -2.94 6.64
N VAL A 261 -11.64 -3.58 7.77
CA VAL A 261 -12.87 -4.36 8.01
C VAL A 261 -12.96 -5.65 7.17
N GLY A 262 -11.84 -6.12 6.61
CA GLY A 262 -11.76 -7.45 5.97
C GLY A 262 -12.06 -7.46 4.49
N GLN A 263 -11.34 -6.66 3.71
CA GLN A 263 -11.45 -6.66 2.26
C GLN A 263 -10.07 -6.62 1.60
N GLY A 264 -10.02 -7.04 0.34
CA GLY A 264 -8.90 -6.85 -0.56
C GLY A 264 -9.38 -6.41 -1.93
N ILE A 265 -8.56 -5.61 -2.62
CA ILE A 265 -8.80 -5.18 -4.00
C ILE A 265 -7.54 -5.41 -4.82
N ALA A 266 -7.74 -5.79 -6.08
CA ALA A 266 -6.65 -5.94 -7.04
C ALA A 266 -7.08 -5.49 -8.44
N MET A 267 -6.12 -5.00 -9.21
CA MET A 267 -6.29 -4.57 -10.59
C MET A 267 -5.11 -5.05 -11.43
N VAL A 268 -5.39 -5.55 -12.63
CA VAL A 268 -4.38 -5.81 -13.66
C VAL A 268 -4.46 -4.70 -14.69
N ILE A 269 -3.32 -4.11 -14.96
CA ILE A 269 -3.13 -3.15 -16.06
C ILE A 269 -2.12 -3.69 -17.07
N GLU A 270 -2.24 -3.24 -18.31
CA GLU A 270 -1.38 -3.62 -19.43
C GLU A 270 -0.86 -2.36 -20.10
N ARG A 271 0.41 -2.34 -20.47
CA ARG A 271 0.98 -1.31 -21.34
C ARG A 271 0.40 -1.50 -22.75
N PRO A 272 -0.14 -0.44 -23.39
CA PRO A 272 -0.69 -0.49 -24.75
C PRO A 272 0.29 -0.91 -25.82
#